data_3cff4a86ca3147447caeb70bbbfa7e24
#
_entry.id   3cff4a86ca3147447caeb70bbbfa7e24
#
_cell.length_a   1.000
_cell.length_b   1.000
_cell.length_c   1.000
_cell.angle_alpha   90.00
_cell.angle_beta   90.00
_cell.angle_gamma   90.00
#
_symmetry.space_group_name_H-M   'P 1'
#
loop_
_entity.id
_entity.type
_entity.pdbx_description
1 polymer ?
#
loop_
_entity_poly.entity_id
_entity_poly.type
_entity_poly.pdbx_seq_one_letter_code
_entity_poly.pdbx_strand_id
1 'polypeptide(L)'
;MDDVKLDELATWIIEAGLAGGSETEMLAGFCKRARAAGLPIGRVLVVLDTLHPTHEGHAFRWDRNEPETLYKEYGRTNQGEMAEMWQRSTFYHLFHTGEPYIRARLTDEIVARFSNLEDDRAAGMSEFIGVLTRFGPAGAIGEMDCLYSAWYTDLPEGFEAHHKIAIKRLVPFLAGAIKSVSLSRVARTLAETYLGRDAAELVLSGRIERGIADRIEAVVWFSDLSGYTTITDSAPPEQIIPLLNDYAEVIVSAIRDQGGDVLKLIGDGALAMFTNPDSCKACTAAISAALAAEQGIAALNQRRAADNLPTTHMYLGLHIGEMFFGNIGSQERLDFTIVGPAVNEASRIAAMCRSADQTMLWY
;
A
#
# COMPACT_ATOMS: atom_id res chain seq x y z
N MET A 1 4.69 -1.61 37.84
CA MET A 1 3.87 -0.47 37.37
C MET A 1 2.56 -0.51 38.12
N ASP A 2 2.14 0.60 38.69
CA ASP A 2 0.85 0.71 39.39
C ASP A 2 -0.32 0.88 38.43
N ASP A 3 -1.56 0.71 38.93
CA ASP A 3 -2.77 0.80 38.11
C ASP A 3 -2.99 2.19 37.52
N VAL A 4 -2.59 3.24 38.22
CA VAL A 4 -2.75 4.63 37.74
C VAL A 4 -1.93 4.85 36.48
N LYS A 5 -0.67 4.43 36.47
CA LYS A 5 0.21 4.53 35.27
C LYS A 5 -0.26 3.66 34.12
N LEU A 6 -0.88 2.50 34.41
CA LEU A 6 -1.48 1.66 33.38
C LEU A 6 -2.66 2.36 32.69
N ASP A 7 -3.53 3.00 33.48
CA ASP A 7 -4.69 3.70 32.97
C ASP A 7 -4.30 4.99 32.20
N GLU A 8 -3.27 5.72 32.66
CA GLU A 8 -2.67 6.84 31.92
C GLU A 8 -2.13 6.42 30.57
N LEU A 9 -1.39 5.28 30.51
CA LEU A 9 -0.88 4.73 29.25
C LEU A 9 -2.00 4.28 28.32
N ALA A 10 -3.02 3.59 28.83
CA ALA A 10 -4.16 3.16 28.05
C ALA A 10 -4.92 4.36 27.47
N THR A 11 -5.12 5.40 28.27
CA THR A 11 -5.76 6.66 27.82
C THR A 11 -4.94 7.30 26.70
N TRP A 12 -3.63 7.45 26.91
CA TRP A 12 -2.75 8.02 25.90
C TRP A 12 -2.78 7.23 24.56
N ILE A 13 -2.80 5.89 24.62
CA ILE A 13 -2.90 5.05 23.41
C ILE A 13 -4.18 5.36 22.62
N ILE A 14 -5.31 5.47 23.34
CA ILE A 14 -6.61 5.77 22.72
C ILE A 14 -6.57 7.17 22.07
N GLU A 15 -6.10 8.18 22.79
CA GLU A 15 -5.99 9.55 22.30
C GLU A 15 -5.08 9.64 21.08
N ALA A 16 -3.92 8.96 21.10
CA ALA A 16 -3.00 8.90 19.97
C ALA A 16 -3.63 8.22 18.74
N GLY A 17 -4.38 7.14 18.95
CA GLY A 17 -5.13 6.46 17.88
C GLY A 17 -6.22 7.35 17.26
N LEU A 18 -6.93 8.13 18.08
CA LEU A 18 -7.95 9.07 17.62
C LEU A 18 -7.36 10.30 16.91
N ALA A 19 -6.15 10.71 17.28
CA ALA A 19 -5.45 11.82 16.63
C ALA A 19 -4.97 11.50 15.20
N GLY A 20 -4.90 10.23 14.81
CA GLY A 20 -4.56 9.81 13.44
C GLY A 20 -3.10 9.98 13.07
N GLY A 21 -2.17 9.90 14.03
CA GLY A 21 -0.73 9.84 13.79
C GLY A 21 -0.31 8.54 13.07
N SER A 22 0.97 8.43 12.70
CA SER A 22 1.51 7.21 12.09
C SER A 22 1.68 6.07 13.11
N GLU A 23 1.65 4.83 12.64
CA GLU A 23 1.90 3.66 13.50
C GLU A 23 3.29 3.68 14.13
N THR A 24 4.29 4.20 13.41
CA THR A 24 5.67 4.37 13.91
C THR A 24 5.74 5.37 15.06
N GLU A 25 5.09 6.52 14.92
CA GLU A 25 5.00 7.54 15.98
C GLU A 25 4.25 7.02 17.20
N MET A 26 3.15 6.30 16.98
CA MET A 26 2.35 5.69 18.04
C MET A 26 3.17 4.66 18.81
N LEU A 27 3.84 3.74 18.12
CA LEU A 27 4.68 2.72 18.75
C LEU A 27 5.83 3.37 19.53
N ALA A 28 6.55 4.32 18.95
CA ALA A 28 7.63 5.05 19.61
C ALA A 28 7.14 5.81 20.85
N GLY A 29 6.04 6.54 20.71
CA GLY A 29 5.43 7.30 21.80
C GLY A 29 4.98 6.42 22.96
N PHE A 30 4.37 5.28 22.65
CA PHE A 30 3.98 4.28 23.63
C PHE A 30 5.21 3.69 24.34
N CYS A 31 6.20 3.20 23.60
CA CYS A 31 7.39 2.55 24.17
C CYS A 31 8.17 3.49 25.10
N LYS A 32 8.34 4.76 24.71
CA LYS A 32 9.00 5.78 25.53
C LYS A 32 8.26 6.00 26.86
N ARG A 33 6.94 6.10 26.83
CA ARG A 33 6.10 6.31 28.03
C ARG A 33 6.04 5.07 28.91
N ALA A 34 5.91 3.88 28.31
CA ALA A 34 5.90 2.61 29.05
C ALA A 34 7.22 2.39 29.80
N ARG A 35 8.36 2.74 29.18
CA ARG A 35 9.66 2.72 29.87
C ARG A 35 9.73 3.71 31.02
N ALA A 36 9.29 4.93 30.81
CA ALA A 36 9.24 5.96 31.85
C ALA A 36 8.32 5.54 33.04
N ALA A 37 7.29 4.75 32.75
CA ALA A 37 6.41 4.15 33.76
C ALA A 37 7.00 2.92 34.47
N GLY A 38 8.21 2.45 34.03
CA GLY A 38 8.94 1.36 34.67
C GLY A 38 8.81 0.00 33.96
N LEU A 39 8.28 -0.06 32.71
CA LEU A 39 8.27 -1.29 31.93
C LEU A 39 9.65 -1.48 31.25
N PRO A 40 10.42 -2.56 31.56
CA PRO A 40 11.79 -2.70 31.10
C PRO A 40 11.88 -3.29 29.69
N ILE A 41 11.30 -2.59 28.72
CA ILE A 41 11.35 -2.98 27.31
C ILE A 41 12.61 -2.43 26.64
N GLY A 42 13.38 -3.30 26.00
CA GLY A 42 14.55 -2.97 25.18
C GLY A 42 14.18 -2.79 23.71
N ARG A 43 13.30 -3.66 23.22
CA ARG A 43 12.81 -3.69 21.84
C ARG A 43 11.33 -4.08 21.78
N VAL A 44 10.62 -3.58 20.79
CA VAL A 44 9.25 -4.03 20.47
C VAL A 44 9.13 -4.17 18.95
N LEU A 45 8.59 -5.30 18.52
CA LEU A 45 8.20 -5.55 17.14
C LEU A 45 6.67 -5.68 17.08
N VAL A 46 6.07 -4.99 16.14
CA VAL A 46 4.64 -5.12 15.80
C VAL A 46 4.54 -5.48 14.32
N VAL A 47 3.73 -6.48 14.02
CA VAL A 47 3.47 -6.93 12.65
C VAL A 47 1.97 -6.98 12.43
N LEU A 48 1.54 -6.45 11.29
CA LEU A 48 0.14 -6.36 10.91
C LEU A 48 0.02 -6.56 9.40
N ASP A 49 -0.85 -7.48 9.00
CA ASP A 49 -1.22 -7.64 7.60
C ASP A 49 -2.04 -6.45 7.12
N THR A 50 -2.01 -6.19 5.84
CA THR A 50 -2.70 -5.07 5.21
C THR A 50 -3.40 -5.52 3.92
N LEU A 51 -4.28 -4.70 3.41
CA LEU A 51 -4.86 -4.89 2.09
C LEU A 51 -4.14 -3.97 1.10
N HIS A 52 -3.11 -4.52 0.43
CA HIS A 52 -2.30 -3.79 -0.53
C HIS A 52 -2.00 -4.65 -1.77
N PRO A 53 -1.93 -4.06 -3.00
CA PRO A 53 -1.69 -4.83 -4.23
C PRO A 53 -0.35 -5.57 -4.26
N THR A 54 0.70 -5.00 -3.68
CA THR A 54 2.09 -5.46 -3.86
C THR A 54 2.71 -6.13 -2.65
N HIS A 55 2.21 -5.89 -1.43
CA HIS A 55 2.76 -6.47 -0.21
C HIS A 55 1.65 -6.96 0.74
N GLU A 56 2.01 -7.91 1.62
CA GLU A 56 1.07 -8.56 2.53
C GLU A 56 0.87 -7.77 3.81
N GLY A 57 1.92 -7.10 4.30
CA GLY A 57 1.79 -6.36 5.54
C GLY A 57 2.99 -5.48 5.89
N HIS A 58 2.94 -4.99 7.12
CA HIS A 58 3.89 -4.03 7.67
C HIS A 58 4.46 -4.52 9.00
N ALA A 59 5.76 -4.30 9.18
CA ALA A 59 6.46 -4.53 10.43
C ALA A 59 7.01 -3.19 10.97
N PHE A 60 6.76 -2.93 12.24
CA PHE A 60 7.22 -1.75 12.96
C PHE A 60 8.12 -2.19 14.10
N ARG A 61 9.40 -1.82 14.09
CA ARG A 61 10.35 -2.16 15.14
C ARG A 61 10.84 -0.92 15.86
N TRP A 62 10.52 -0.82 17.11
CA TRP A 62 11.10 0.15 18.03
C TRP A 62 12.24 -0.49 18.82
N ASP A 63 13.37 0.22 18.97
CA ASP A 63 14.49 -0.16 19.82
C ASP A 63 14.88 1.04 20.68
N ARG A 64 15.24 0.81 21.95
CA ARG A 64 15.61 1.89 22.87
C ARG A 64 16.89 2.61 22.50
N ASN A 65 17.78 1.96 21.76
CA ASN A 65 19.08 2.46 21.32
C ASN A 65 19.01 3.09 19.92
N GLU A 66 17.89 2.97 19.21
CA GLU A 66 17.71 3.54 17.88
C GLU A 66 16.87 4.83 17.96
N PRO A 67 17.24 5.89 17.22
CA PRO A 67 16.52 7.18 17.28
C PRO A 67 15.10 7.09 16.72
N GLU A 68 14.90 6.23 15.73
CA GLU A 68 13.65 6.10 14.96
C GLU A 68 13.09 4.68 15.02
N THR A 69 11.77 4.58 14.92
CA THR A 69 11.09 3.31 14.73
C THR A 69 11.26 2.87 13.29
N LEU A 70 11.85 1.70 13.07
CA LEU A 70 12.01 1.13 11.74
C LEU A 70 10.66 0.66 11.21
N TYR A 71 10.40 0.97 9.96
CA TYR A 71 9.25 0.51 9.18
C TYR A 71 9.73 -0.38 8.05
N LYS A 72 9.08 -1.51 7.86
CA LYS A 72 9.37 -2.44 6.76
C LYS A 72 8.07 -3.02 6.22
N GLU A 73 7.94 -3.00 4.89
CA GLU A 73 6.95 -3.78 4.18
C GLU A 73 7.46 -5.20 3.96
N TYR A 74 6.59 -6.19 4.06
CA TYR A 74 6.94 -7.57 3.73
C TYR A 74 6.02 -8.11 2.64
N GLY A 75 6.63 -8.91 1.75
CA GLY A 75 5.94 -9.54 0.64
C GLY A 75 5.09 -10.72 1.07
N ARG A 76 4.53 -11.44 0.08
CA ARG A 76 3.66 -12.60 0.34
C ARG A 76 4.40 -13.69 1.10
N THR A 77 3.85 -14.10 2.24
CA THR A 77 4.43 -15.12 3.14
C THR A 77 4.02 -16.55 2.77
N ASN A 78 3.27 -16.74 1.68
CA ASN A 78 2.78 -18.04 1.22
C ASN A 78 3.68 -18.69 0.15
N GLN A 79 4.78 -18.06 -0.28
CA GLN A 79 5.65 -18.55 -1.33
C GLN A 79 7.14 -18.30 -1.05
N GLY A 80 8.00 -19.19 -1.57
CA GLY A 80 9.45 -19.04 -1.55
C GLY A 80 10.06 -18.98 -0.16
N GLU A 81 11.20 -18.31 -0.05
CA GLU A 81 11.98 -18.16 1.19
C GLU A 81 11.17 -17.49 2.32
N MET A 82 10.29 -16.56 1.97
CA MET A 82 9.43 -15.90 2.94
C MET A 82 8.47 -16.87 3.64
N ALA A 83 7.96 -17.89 2.94
CA ALA A 83 7.12 -18.92 3.53
C ALA A 83 7.90 -19.79 4.54
N GLU A 84 9.14 -20.12 4.25
CA GLU A 84 10.01 -20.88 5.17
C GLU A 84 10.34 -20.07 6.42
N MET A 85 10.68 -18.78 6.25
CA MET A 85 10.92 -17.86 7.38
C MET A 85 9.67 -17.71 8.24
N TRP A 86 8.51 -17.53 7.61
CA TRP A 86 7.23 -17.45 8.30
C TRP A 86 6.94 -18.69 9.13
N GLN A 87 7.04 -19.88 8.56
CA GLN A 87 6.77 -21.17 9.27
C GLN A 87 7.70 -21.40 10.46
N ARG A 88 8.89 -20.80 10.48
CA ARG A 88 9.87 -20.89 11.57
C ARG A 88 9.77 -19.71 12.55
N SER A 89 8.73 -18.89 12.45
CA SER A 89 8.55 -17.72 13.33
C SER A 89 7.71 -18.05 14.57
N THR A 90 7.91 -17.24 15.61
CA THR A 90 7.06 -17.28 16.81
C THR A 90 5.61 -16.90 16.52
N PHE A 91 5.37 -16.09 15.48
CA PHE A 91 4.03 -15.66 15.07
C PHE A 91 3.26 -16.79 14.41
N TYR A 92 3.90 -17.52 13.49
CA TYR A 92 3.33 -18.74 12.92
C TYR A 92 2.92 -19.75 14.00
N HIS A 93 3.77 -19.95 15.00
CA HIS A 93 3.46 -20.81 16.12
C HIS A 93 2.19 -20.37 16.85
N LEU A 94 2.09 -19.08 17.25
CA LEU A 94 0.90 -18.56 17.93
C LEU A 94 -0.37 -18.65 17.06
N PHE A 95 -0.21 -18.40 15.75
CA PHE A 95 -1.33 -18.44 14.81
C PHE A 95 -1.93 -19.85 14.71
N HIS A 96 -1.09 -20.87 14.59
CA HIS A 96 -1.51 -22.26 14.39
C HIS A 96 -1.89 -23.00 15.68
N THR A 97 -1.23 -22.69 16.80
CA THR A 97 -1.60 -23.31 18.09
C THR A 97 -2.84 -22.68 18.71
N GLY A 98 -3.18 -21.46 18.30
CA GLY A 98 -4.26 -20.70 18.93
C GLY A 98 -3.91 -20.13 20.30
N GLU A 99 -2.65 -20.28 20.73
CA GLU A 99 -2.18 -19.70 21.98
C GLU A 99 -2.18 -18.17 21.90
N PRO A 100 -2.70 -17.44 22.88
CA PRO A 100 -2.77 -15.98 22.82
C PRO A 100 -1.41 -15.31 23.05
N TYR A 101 -0.45 -16.01 23.64
CA TYR A 101 0.90 -15.50 23.88
C TYR A 101 1.90 -16.63 24.07
N ILE A 102 3.16 -16.33 23.78
CA ILE A 102 4.34 -17.16 24.10
C ILE A 102 5.32 -16.32 24.93
N ARG A 103 6.01 -16.96 25.86
CA ARG A 103 7.11 -16.35 26.63
C ARG A 103 8.27 -17.29 26.69
N ALA A 104 9.46 -16.82 26.35
CA ALA A 104 10.66 -17.63 26.50
C ALA A 104 11.91 -16.77 26.70
N ARG A 105 12.89 -17.36 27.40
CA ARG A 105 14.27 -16.88 27.44
C ARG A 105 14.91 -17.13 26.08
N LEU A 106 15.76 -16.21 25.61
CA LEU A 106 16.48 -16.35 24.35
C LEU A 106 17.70 -17.27 24.49
N THR A 107 17.44 -18.54 24.82
CA THR A 107 18.45 -19.61 24.88
C THR A 107 18.78 -20.14 23.49
N ASP A 108 19.91 -20.88 23.35
CA ASP A 108 20.27 -21.53 22.07
C ASP A 108 19.15 -22.43 21.54
N GLU A 109 18.48 -23.17 22.41
CA GLU A 109 17.36 -24.05 22.04
C GLU A 109 16.17 -23.27 21.46
N ILE A 110 15.79 -22.16 22.09
CA ILE A 110 14.66 -21.32 21.64
C ILE A 110 14.98 -20.63 20.31
N VAL A 111 16.20 -20.12 20.15
CA VAL A 111 16.64 -19.49 18.90
C VAL A 111 16.74 -20.52 17.76
N ALA A 112 17.22 -21.74 18.04
CA ALA A 112 17.22 -22.82 17.05
C ALA A 112 15.80 -23.22 16.61
N ARG A 113 14.82 -23.13 17.52
CA ARG A 113 13.40 -23.40 17.22
C ARG A 113 12.75 -22.27 16.41
N PHE A 114 13.07 -21.03 16.70
CA PHE A 114 12.46 -19.85 16.11
C PHE A 114 13.52 -18.93 15.52
N SER A 115 13.79 -19.05 14.22
CA SER A 115 14.87 -18.32 13.54
C SER A 115 14.69 -16.80 13.56
N ASN A 116 13.47 -16.30 13.73
CA ASN A 116 13.20 -14.87 13.84
C ASN A 116 13.73 -14.21 15.13
N LEU A 117 14.25 -14.99 16.09
CA LEU A 117 14.79 -14.50 17.37
C LEU A 117 16.32 -14.34 17.39
N GLU A 118 17.00 -14.72 16.31
CA GLU A 118 18.47 -14.71 16.25
C GLU A 118 19.04 -13.29 16.37
N ASP A 119 18.51 -12.36 15.61
CA ASP A 119 18.92 -10.95 15.63
C ASP A 119 18.63 -10.27 16.98
N ASP A 120 17.53 -10.65 17.63
CA ASP A 120 17.15 -10.09 18.93
C ASP A 120 18.11 -10.56 20.02
N ARG A 121 18.49 -11.84 19.99
CA ARG A 121 19.50 -12.37 20.89
C ARG A 121 20.87 -11.75 20.65
N ALA A 122 21.29 -11.64 19.39
CA ALA A 122 22.56 -10.99 19.03
C ALA A 122 22.61 -9.53 19.49
N ALA A 123 21.47 -8.83 19.52
CA ALA A 123 21.31 -7.50 20.08
C ALA A 123 21.28 -7.43 21.62
N GLY A 124 21.51 -8.56 22.32
CA GLY A 124 21.60 -8.63 23.77
C GLY A 124 20.28 -8.75 24.50
N MET A 125 19.18 -9.05 23.82
CA MET A 125 17.91 -9.33 24.48
C MET A 125 17.98 -10.69 25.20
N SER A 126 17.42 -10.76 26.41
CA SER A 126 17.48 -11.92 27.29
C SER A 126 16.20 -12.76 27.29
N GLU A 127 15.06 -12.10 27.11
CA GLU A 127 13.74 -12.71 27.13
C GLU A 127 12.78 -11.97 26.19
N PHE A 128 11.80 -12.69 25.66
CA PHE A 128 10.71 -12.10 24.91
C PHE A 128 9.34 -12.59 25.37
N ILE A 129 8.33 -11.77 25.08
CA ILE A 129 6.91 -12.09 25.17
C ILE A 129 6.28 -11.80 23.81
N GLY A 130 5.85 -12.83 23.08
CA GLY A 130 5.06 -12.69 21.85
C GLY A 130 3.57 -12.72 22.19
N VAL A 131 2.78 -11.84 21.63
CA VAL A 131 1.33 -11.75 21.83
C VAL A 131 0.63 -11.70 20.48
N LEU A 132 -0.37 -12.55 20.29
CA LEU A 132 -1.28 -12.53 19.16
C LEU A 132 -2.61 -11.92 19.61
N THR A 133 -2.97 -10.78 19.05
CA THR A 133 -4.26 -10.12 19.27
C THR A 133 -5.14 -10.33 18.06
N ARG A 134 -6.12 -11.23 18.13
CA ARG A 134 -7.05 -11.51 17.04
C ARG A 134 -8.11 -10.42 16.97
N PHE A 135 -8.45 -10.03 15.76
CA PHE A 135 -9.61 -9.18 15.49
C PHE A 135 -10.85 -10.07 15.30
N GLY A 136 -12.02 -9.53 15.63
CA GLY A 136 -13.28 -10.27 15.39
C GLY A 136 -13.51 -10.47 13.88
N PRO A 137 -14.15 -11.58 13.47
CA PRO A 137 -14.33 -11.92 12.06
C PRO A 137 -15.10 -10.87 11.27
N ALA A 138 -16.00 -10.12 11.90
CA ALA A 138 -16.72 -9.00 11.29
C ALA A 138 -15.87 -7.74 11.11
N GLY A 139 -14.66 -7.71 11.67
CA GLY A 139 -13.75 -6.56 11.59
C GLY A 139 -12.50 -6.84 10.78
N ALA A 140 -12.38 -7.98 10.14
CA ALA A 140 -11.27 -8.30 9.24
C ALA A 140 -11.52 -7.66 7.86
N ILE A 141 -10.50 -7.06 7.29
CA ILE A 141 -10.48 -6.58 5.91
C ILE A 141 -9.31 -7.31 5.23
N GLY A 142 -9.61 -8.12 4.22
CA GLY A 142 -8.62 -8.99 3.62
C GLY A 142 -8.06 -9.97 4.64
N GLU A 143 -6.75 -10.10 4.70
CA GLU A 143 -6.03 -10.97 5.64
C GLU A 143 -5.69 -10.27 6.98
N MET A 144 -6.07 -9.00 7.18
CA MET A 144 -5.86 -8.25 8.41
C MET A 144 -6.80 -8.72 9.54
N ASP A 145 -6.56 -9.94 10.05
CA ASP A 145 -7.40 -10.60 11.05
C ASP A 145 -6.79 -10.56 12.47
N CYS A 146 -5.52 -10.19 12.60
CA CYS A 146 -4.81 -10.10 13.87
C CYS A 146 -3.65 -9.10 13.83
N LEU A 147 -3.15 -8.76 15.01
CA LEU A 147 -1.90 -8.05 15.21
C LEU A 147 -0.95 -8.94 16.00
N TYR A 148 0.27 -9.09 15.50
CA TYR A 148 1.37 -9.71 16.22
C TYR A 148 2.20 -8.64 16.93
N SER A 149 2.59 -8.91 18.18
CA SER A 149 3.56 -8.08 18.88
C SER A 149 4.55 -8.90 19.65
N ALA A 150 5.83 -8.54 19.60
CA ALA A 150 6.88 -9.16 20.40
C ALA A 150 7.58 -8.09 21.25
N TRP A 151 7.72 -8.36 22.51
CA TRP A 151 8.22 -7.48 23.57
C TRP A 151 9.48 -8.09 24.14
N TYR A 152 10.59 -7.38 24.06
CA TYR A 152 11.89 -7.88 24.47
C TYR A 152 12.45 -7.06 25.61
N THR A 153 13.16 -7.72 26.53
CA THR A 153 13.96 -7.10 27.57
C THR A 153 15.37 -7.63 27.54
N ASP A 154 16.32 -6.81 27.96
CA ASP A 154 17.71 -7.16 28.13
C ASP A 154 18.09 -7.38 29.61
N LEU A 155 17.10 -7.30 30.53
CA LEU A 155 17.34 -7.61 31.93
C LEU A 155 17.75 -9.08 32.08
N PRO A 156 18.88 -9.38 32.79
CA PRO A 156 19.34 -10.77 33.02
C PRO A 156 18.26 -11.65 33.63
N GLU A 157 17.40 -11.14 34.52
CA GLU A 157 16.29 -11.85 35.14
C GLU A 157 15.03 -11.92 34.27
N GLY A 158 14.97 -11.12 33.21
CA GLY A 158 13.82 -11.04 32.31
C GLY A 158 12.66 -10.23 32.89
N PHE A 159 11.45 -10.44 32.34
CA PHE A 159 10.25 -9.77 32.80
C PHE A 159 9.72 -10.36 34.11
N GLU A 160 9.49 -9.53 35.10
CA GLU A 160 8.77 -9.92 36.31
C GLU A 160 7.26 -10.15 36.07
N ALA A 161 6.57 -10.76 37.08
CA ALA A 161 5.15 -11.06 36.96
C ALA A 161 4.29 -9.81 36.65
N HIS A 162 4.57 -8.70 37.31
CA HIS A 162 3.82 -7.45 37.11
C HIS A 162 4.09 -6.79 35.75
N HIS A 163 5.27 -6.95 35.15
CA HIS A 163 5.55 -6.49 33.79
C HIS A 163 4.72 -7.23 32.75
N LYS A 164 4.56 -8.55 32.92
CA LYS A 164 3.72 -9.40 32.04
C LYS A 164 2.24 -9.01 32.12
N ILE A 165 1.75 -8.72 33.33
CA ILE A 165 0.38 -8.26 33.52
C ILE A 165 0.19 -6.92 32.79
N ALA A 166 1.14 -5.99 32.92
CA ALA A 166 1.11 -4.71 32.25
C ALA A 166 1.07 -4.84 30.71
N ILE A 167 1.95 -5.66 30.13
CA ILE A 167 1.97 -5.93 28.67
C ILE A 167 0.62 -6.50 28.24
N LYS A 168 0.11 -7.54 28.92
CA LYS A 168 -1.18 -8.16 28.57
C LYS A 168 -2.37 -7.17 28.66
N ARG A 169 -2.34 -6.23 29.60
CA ARG A 169 -3.38 -5.18 29.74
C ARG A 169 -3.30 -4.12 28.66
N LEU A 170 -2.09 -3.72 28.25
CA LEU A 170 -1.89 -2.59 27.33
C LEU A 170 -1.94 -3.00 25.86
N VAL A 171 -1.51 -4.23 25.52
CA VAL A 171 -1.46 -4.71 24.13
C VAL A 171 -2.82 -4.62 23.41
N PRO A 172 -3.98 -4.95 23.99
CA PRO A 172 -5.26 -4.81 23.30
C PRO A 172 -5.60 -3.36 22.93
N PHE A 173 -5.27 -2.38 23.78
CA PHE A 173 -5.46 -0.96 23.49
C PHE A 173 -4.55 -0.52 22.33
N LEU A 174 -3.27 -0.90 22.39
CA LEU A 174 -2.31 -0.61 21.33
C LEU A 174 -2.73 -1.25 20.00
N ALA A 175 -3.17 -2.50 20.03
CA ALA A 175 -3.66 -3.21 18.84
C ALA A 175 -4.89 -2.52 18.23
N GLY A 176 -5.83 -2.09 19.06
CA GLY A 176 -7.02 -1.33 18.60
C GLY A 176 -6.64 0.00 17.96
N ALA A 177 -5.73 0.75 18.57
CA ALA A 177 -5.27 2.03 18.08
C ALA A 177 -4.47 1.89 16.77
N ILE A 178 -3.53 0.95 16.69
CA ILE A 178 -2.77 0.65 15.46
C ILE A 178 -3.72 0.20 14.35
N LYS A 179 -4.69 -0.68 14.65
CA LYS A 179 -5.71 -1.11 13.69
C LYS A 179 -6.48 0.08 13.11
N SER A 180 -6.90 1.03 13.95
CA SER A 180 -7.65 2.22 13.52
C SER A 180 -6.85 3.07 12.52
N VAL A 181 -5.57 3.32 12.82
CA VAL A 181 -4.67 4.06 11.94
C VAL A 181 -4.42 3.30 10.64
N SER A 182 -4.15 2.00 10.73
CA SER A 182 -3.91 1.15 9.56
C SER A 182 -5.14 1.04 8.66
N LEU A 183 -6.36 1.02 9.20
CA LEU A 183 -7.59 1.05 8.40
C LEU A 183 -7.72 2.35 7.60
N SER A 184 -7.36 3.48 8.16
CA SER A 184 -7.35 4.76 7.45
C SER A 184 -6.35 4.77 6.30
N ARG A 185 -5.18 4.15 6.49
CA ARG A 185 -4.19 3.96 5.44
C ARG A 185 -4.70 3.00 4.35
N VAL A 186 -5.28 1.86 4.72
CA VAL A 186 -5.90 0.91 3.77
C VAL A 186 -6.97 1.61 2.93
N ALA A 187 -7.85 2.39 3.55
CA ALA A 187 -8.88 3.15 2.84
C ALA A 187 -8.27 4.11 1.81
N ARG A 188 -7.23 4.85 2.18
CA ARG A 188 -6.49 5.74 1.27
C ARG A 188 -5.83 4.97 0.13
N THR A 189 -5.09 3.90 0.45
CA THR A 189 -4.41 3.07 -0.57
C THR A 189 -5.39 2.49 -1.57
N LEU A 190 -6.54 1.96 -1.11
CA LEU A 190 -7.55 1.42 -2.01
C LEU A 190 -8.17 2.52 -2.87
N ALA A 191 -8.49 3.68 -2.28
CA ALA A 191 -9.02 4.79 -3.06
C ALA A 191 -8.02 5.23 -4.15
N GLU A 192 -6.75 5.44 -3.82
CA GLU A 192 -5.70 5.83 -4.77
C GLU A 192 -5.45 4.77 -5.85
N THR A 193 -5.48 3.48 -5.47
CA THR A 193 -5.24 2.36 -6.41
C THR A 193 -6.35 2.24 -7.45
N TYR A 194 -7.60 2.44 -7.03
CA TYR A 194 -8.76 2.20 -7.91
C TYR A 194 -9.36 3.45 -8.54
N LEU A 195 -9.13 4.63 -7.96
CA LEU A 195 -9.70 5.90 -8.46
C LEU A 195 -8.66 6.85 -9.08
N GLY A 196 -7.37 6.60 -8.85
CA GLY A 196 -6.32 7.58 -9.08
C GLY A 196 -6.15 8.53 -7.89
N ARG A 197 -5.06 9.28 -7.87
CA ARG A 197 -4.64 10.08 -6.70
C ARG A 197 -5.57 11.25 -6.43
N ASP A 198 -5.83 12.07 -7.47
CA ASP A 198 -6.61 13.31 -7.32
C ASP A 198 -8.08 13.00 -6.99
N ALA A 199 -8.66 11.98 -7.64
CA ALA A 199 -10.00 11.50 -7.34
C ALA A 199 -10.11 10.93 -5.92
N ALA A 200 -9.13 10.15 -5.48
CA ALA A 200 -9.09 9.58 -4.15
C ALA A 200 -9.05 10.67 -3.05
N GLU A 201 -8.23 11.71 -3.24
CA GLU A 201 -8.15 12.83 -2.30
C GLU A 201 -9.51 13.54 -2.15
N LEU A 202 -10.19 13.81 -3.27
CA LEU A 202 -11.49 14.43 -3.27
C LEU A 202 -12.56 13.55 -2.61
N VAL A 203 -12.59 12.25 -2.92
CA VAL A 203 -13.52 11.29 -2.30
C VAL A 203 -13.28 11.18 -0.78
N LEU A 204 -12.03 11.05 -0.34
CA LEU A 204 -11.68 10.95 1.07
C LEU A 204 -11.91 12.27 1.83
N SER A 205 -11.92 13.41 1.15
CA SER A 205 -12.33 14.70 1.74
C SER A 205 -13.85 14.88 1.86
N GLY A 206 -14.65 13.89 1.41
CA GLY A 206 -16.10 13.89 1.53
C GLY A 206 -16.85 14.33 0.25
N ARG A 207 -16.18 14.52 -0.88
CA ARG A 207 -16.83 14.85 -2.16
C ARG A 207 -17.38 13.60 -2.84
N ILE A 208 -18.39 12.99 -2.24
CA ILE A 208 -18.99 11.72 -2.67
C ILE A 208 -20.40 11.86 -3.26
N GLU A 209 -20.94 13.07 -3.32
CA GLU A 209 -22.29 13.31 -3.82
C GLU A 209 -22.34 13.21 -5.35
N ARG A 210 -23.38 12.54 -5.86
CA ARG A 210 -23.62 12.42 -7.30
C ARG A 210 -23.90 13.77 -7.95
N GLY A 211 -23.26 14.02 -9.10
CA GLY A 211 -23.48 15.25 -9.89
C GLY A 211 -22.64 16.45 -9.46
N ILE A 212 -21.81 16.31 -8.43
CA ILE A 212 -20.81 17.33 -8.10
C ILE A 212 -19.60 17.13 -9.03
N ALA A 213 -19.35 18.13 -9.86
CA ALA A 213 -18.21 18.15 -10.77
C ALA A 213 -17.65 19.57 -10.89
N ASP A 214 -16.34 19.67 -10.94
CA ASP A 214 -15.64 20.93 -11.19
C ASP A 214 -15.38 21.10 -12.68
N ARG A 215 -15.48 22.34 -13.17
CA ARG A 215 -15.01 22.71 -14.50
C ARG A 215 -13.52 22.99 -14.41
N ILE A 216 -12.72 22.19 -15.12
CA ILE A 216 -11.26 22.31 -15.15
C ILE A 216 -10.75 22.41 -16.59
N GLU A 217 -9.58 23.01 -16.79
CA GLU A 217 -8.79 22.90 -17.99
C GLU A 217 -7.60 21.98 -17.71
N ALA A 218 -7.44 20.94 -18.54
CA ALA A 218 -6.34 19.99 -18.38
C ALA A 218 -5.95 19.39 -19.75
N VAL A 219 -4.78 18.77 -19.79
CA VAL A 219 -4.42 17.89 -20.91
C VAL A 219 -4.99 16.50 -20.64
N VAL A 220 -5.82 16.03 -21.56
CA VAL A 220 -6.35 14.66 -21.54
C VAL A 220 -5.37 13.75 -22.26
N TRP A 221 -5.03 12.64 -21.60
CA TRP A 221 -4.36 11.49 -22.18
C TRP A 221 -5.38 10.41 -22.45
N PHE A 222 -5.49 9.97 -23.69
CA PHE A 222 -6.30 8.82 -24.07
C PHE A 222 -5.44 7.87 -24.90
N SER A 223 -5.19 6.68 -24.37
CA SER A 223 -4.35 5.70 -25.06
C SER A 223 -5.04 4.35 -25.18
N ASP A 224 -4.56 3.54 -26.14
CA ASP A 224 -5.04 2.20 -26.48
C ASP A 224 -3.88 1.36 -27.02
N LEU A 225 -3.93 0.02 -26.95
CA LEU A 225 -2.89 -0.84 -27.50
C LEU A 225 -3.20 -1.25 -28.93
N SER A 226 -2.23 -1.10 -29.81
CA SER A 226 -2.37 -1.43 -31.22
C SER A 226 -2.56 -2.95 -31.42
N GLY A 227 -3.65 -3.34 -32.08
CA GLY A 227 -3.88 -4.73 -32.46
C GLY A 227 -4.17 -5.66 -31.28
N TYR A 228 -4.53 -5.13 -30.12
CA TYR A 228 -4.82 -5.94 -28.92
C TYR A 228 -5.88 -7.03 -29.17
N THR A 229 -6.96 -6.73 -29.89
CA THR A 229 -7.97 -7.72 -30.27
C THR A 229 -7.35 -8.91 -31.02
N THR A 230 -6.45 -8.66 -31.97
CA THR A 230 -5.77 -9.73 -32.71
C THR A 230 -4.86 -10.56 -31.80
N ILE A 231 -4.20 -9.90 -30.83
CA ILE A 231 -3.34 -10.60 -29.85
C ILE A 231 -4.22 -11.50 -28.97
N THR A 232 -5.36 -11.02 -28.46
CA THR A 232 -6.27 -11.82 -27.61
C THR A 232 -6.89 -13.00 -28.34
N ASP A 233 -7.08 -12.91 -29.67
CA ASP A 233 -7.61 -13.99 -30.49
C ASP A 233 -6.57 -15.07 -30.80
N SER A 234 -5.26 -14.76 -30.70
CA SER A 234 -4.17 -15.63 -31.13
C SER A 234 -3.25 -16.09 -30.00
N ALA A 235 -3.10 -15.32 -28.94
CA ALA A 235 -2.20 -15.63 -27.83
C ALA A 235 -2.88 -16.60 -26.83
N PRO A 236 -2.08 -17.42 -26.12
CA PRO A 236 -2.57 -18.23 -25.01
C PRO A 236 -3.22 -17.35 -23.93
N PRO A 237 -4.40 -17.76 -23.36
CA PRO A 237 -5.15 -16.94 -22.39
C PRO A 237 -4.31 -16.51 -21.17
N GLU A 238 -3.39 -17.37 -20.71
CA GLU A 238 -2.48 -17.10 -19.59
C GLU A 238 -1.47 -15.98 -19.85
N GLN A 239 -1.27 -15.58 -21.11
CA GLN A 239 -0.37 -14.49 -21.49
C GLN A 239 -1.06 -13.13 -21.59
N ILE A 240 -2.40 -13.09 -21.60
CA ILE A 240 -3.16 -11.86 -21.82
C ILE A 240 -3.04 -10.90 -20.62
N ILE A 241 -3.31 -11.40 -19.41
CA ILE A 241 -3.19 -10.56 -18.21
C ILE A 241 -1.76 -10.08 -17.94
N PRO A 242 -0.72 -10.94 -18.04
CA PRO A 242 0.66 -10.46 -17.95
C PRO A 242 1.01 -9.40 -19.02
N LEU A 243 0.52 -9.56 -20.26
CA LEU A 243 0.70 -8.54 -21.29
C LEU A 243 0.10 -7.20 -20.87
N LEU A 244 -1.17 -7.19 -20.49
CA LEU A 244 -1.84 -5.95 -20.03
C LEU A 244 -1.12 -5.30 -18.86
N ASN A 245 -0.70 -6.09 -17.87
CA ASN A 245 0.02 -5.59 -16.71
C ASN A 245 1.36 -4.95 -17.09
N ASP A 246 2.14 -5.60 -17.97
CA ASP A 246 3.44 -5.09 -18.40
C ASP A 246 3.31 -3.73 -19.11
N TYR A 247 2.35 -3.59 -20.03
CA TYR A 247 2.14 -2.32 -20.76
C TYR A 247 1.50 -1.26 -19.86
N ALA A 248 0.53 -1.64 -19.02
CA ALA A 248 -0.07 -0.72 -18.07
C ALA A 248 0.97 -0.15 -17.10
N GLU A 249 1.89 -0.98 -16.58
CA GLU A 249 2.97 -0.54 -15.69
C GLU A 249 3.84 0.53 -16.35
N VAL A 250 4.25 0.33 -17.61
CA VAL A 250 5.06 1.30 -18.35
C VAL A 250 4.30 2.61 -18.55
N ILE A 251 3.03 2.54 -18.98
CA ILE A 251 2.21 3.71 -19.29
C ILE A 251 1.88 4.48 -18.01
N VAL A 252 1.42 3.80 -16.96
CA VAL A 252 1.04 4.40 -15.68
C VAL A 252 2.25 5.05 -15.02
N SER A 253 3.42 4.38 -15.01
CA SER A 253 4.66 4.94 -14.45
C SER A 253 5.08 6.20 -15.21
N ALA A 254 5.08 6.19 -16.54
CA ALA A 254 5.44 7.35 -17.34
C ALA A 254 4.53 8.56 -17.07
N ILE A 255 3.21 8.34 -16.93
CA ILE A 255 2.25 9.38 -16.58
C ILE A 255 2.53 9.95 -15.19
N ARG A 256 2.66 9.08 -14.19
CA ARG A 256 2.85 9.47 -12.78
C ARG A 256 4.17 10.19 -12.54
N ASP A 257 5.25 9.75 -13.15
CA ASP A 257 6.58 10.36 -13.01
C ASP A 257 6.62 11.80 -13.53
N GLN A 258 5.74 12.15 -14.46
CA GLN A 258 5.56 13.51 -14.98
C GLN A 258 4.40 14.27 -14.29
N GLY A 259 3.88 13.76 -13.18
CA GLY A 259 2.85 14.44 -12.39
C GLY A 259 1.42 14.34 -12.95
N GLY A 260 1.18 13.45 -13.93
CA GLY A 260 -0.17 13.13 -14.40
C GLY A 260 -0.92 12.21 -13.43
N ASP A 261 -2.24 12.22 -13.52
CA ASP A 261 -3.12 11.32 -12.76
C ASP A 261 -3.86 10.37 -13.71
N VAL A 262 -3.73 9.06 -13.44
CA VAL A 262 -4.43 8.01 -14.20
C VAL A 262 -5.77 7.77 -13.56
N LEU A 263 -6.83 8.16 -14.24
CA LEU A 263 -8.20 8.08 -13.73
C LEU A 263 -8.77 6.68 -13.84
N LYS A 264 -8.46 5.99 -14.94
CA LYS A 264 -8.88 4.58 -15.12
C LYS A 264 -8.16 3.89 -16.28
N LEU A 265 -8.12 2.59 -16.20
CA LEU A 265 -7.81 1.73 -17.33
C LEU A 265 -9.12 1.39 -18.05
N ILE A 266 -9.15 1.51 -19.37
CA ILE A 266 -10.31 1.27 -20.23
C ILE A 266 -9.95 0.16 -21.21
N GLY A 267 -10.34 -1.09 -20.87
CA GLY A 267 -9.90 -2.25 -21.66
C GLY A 267 -8.39 -2.40 -21.63
N ASP A 268 -7.76 -2.23 -22.77
CA ASP A 268 -6.30 -2.25 -22.97
C ASP A 268 -5.68 -0.85 -23.01
N GLY A 269 -6.47 0.20 -22.78
CA GLY A 269 -6.03 1.59 -22.80
C GLY A 269 -6.08 2.28 -21.44
N ALA A 270 -5.67 3.53 -21.41
CA ALA A 270 -5.67 4.39 -20.23
C ALA A 270 -6.27 5.76 -20.51
N LEU A 271 -7.08 6.24 -19.56
CA LEU A 271 -7.54 7.62 -19.49
C LEU A 271 -6.83 8.30 -18.31
N ALA A 272 -6.12 9.39 -18.63
CA ALA A 272 -5.40 10.17 -17.63
C ALA A 272 -5.51 11.65 -17.91
N MET A 273 -5.11 12.47 -16.95
CA MET A 273 -5.08 13.92 -17.11
C MET A 273 -3.80 14.53 -16.53
N PHE A 274 -3.41 15.67 -17.05
CA PHE A 274 -2.35 16.51 -16.51
C PHE A 274 -2.93 17.88 -16.20
N THR A 275 -2.97 18.21 -14.92
CA THR A 275 -3.46 19.48 -14.40
C THR A 275 -2.30 20.35 -13.97
N ASN A 276 -2.31 21.63 -14.36
CA ASN A 276 -1.38 22.64 -13.87
C ASN A 276 -2.03 24.02 -14.10
N PRO A 277 -1.91 24.96 -13.15
CA PRO A 277 -2.37 26.34 -13.38
C PRO A 277 -1.73 27.01 -14.61
N ASP A 278 -0.55 26.54 -15.03
CA ASP A 278 0.12 26.94 -16.27
C ASP A 278 -0.08 25.82 -17.31
N SER A 279 -0.95 26.07 -18.28
CA SER A 279 -1.29 25.14 -19.35
C SER A 279 -0.06 24.68 -20.16
N CYS A 280 0.97 25.54 -20.31
CA CYS A 280 2.21 25.15 -20.99
C CYS A 280 2.97 24.07 -20.20
N LYS A 281 2.96 24.15 -18.88
CA LYS A 281 3.57 23.11 -18.02
C LYS A 281 2.81 21.80 -18.09
N ALA A 282 1.47 21.85 -18.09
CA ALA A 282 0.64 20.67 -18.28
C ALA A 282 0.93 19.98 -19.62
N CYS A 283 0.99 20.75 -20.72
CA CYS A 283 1.35 20.23 -22.03
C CYS A 283 2.76 19.63 -22.07
N THR A 284 3.74 20.32 -21.46
CA THR A 284 5.12 19.82 -21.41
C THR A 284 5.22 18.52 -20.64
N ALA A 285 4.53 18.40 -19.50
CA ALA A 285 4.47 17.19 -18.70
C ALA A 285 3.84 16.02 -19.47
N ALA A 286 2.71 16.25 -20.15
CA ALA A 286 2.03 15.25 -20.96
C ALA A 286 2.90 14.73 -22.11
N ILE A 287 3.58 15.63 -22.83
CA ILE A 287 4.49 15.27 -23.92
C ILE A 287 5.70 14.51 -23.37
N SER A 288 6.27 14.94 -22.24
CA SER A 288 7.39 14.23 -21.61
C SER A 288 6.98 12.81 -21.18
N ALA A 289 5.78 12.65 -20.63
CA ALA A 289 5.21 11.34 -20.30
C ALA A 289 5.02 10.48 -21.55
N ALA A 290 4.53 11.06 -22.66
CA ALA A 290 4.34 10.34 -23.91
C ALA A 290 5.65 9.78 -24.47
N LEU A 291 6.71 10.59 -24.49
CA LEU A 291 8.04 10.17 -24.93
C LEU A 291 8.64 9.10 -24.00
N ALA A 292 8.47 9.24 -22.69
CA ALA A 292 8.92 8.25 -21.72
C ALA A 292 8.17 6.91 -21.89
N ALA A 293 6.85 6.95 -22.09
CA ALA A 293 6.04 5.76 -22.36
C ALA A 293 6.47 5.05 -23.65
N GLU A 294 6.71 5.78 -24.73
CA GLU A 294 7.18 5.21 -26.01
C GLU A 294 8.53 4.51 -25.84
N GLN A 295 9.49 5.16 -25.17
CA GLN A 295 10.80 4.56 -24.87
C GLN A 295 10.66 3.31 -23.97
N GLY A 296 9.83 3.38 -22.95
CA GLY A 296 9.55 2.27 -22.04
C GLY A 296 8.92 1.08 -22.77
N ILE A 297 7.95 1.32 -23.67
CA ILE A 297 7.31 0.29 -24.49
C ILE A 297 8.33 -0.33 -25.45
N ALA A 298 9.21 0.46 -26.08
CA ALA A 298 10.26 -0.07 -26.93
C ALA A 298 11.21 -1.02 -26.17
N ALA A 299 11.62 -0.65 -24.96
CA ALA A 299 12.44 -1.49 -24.09
C ALA A 299 11.68 -2.75 -23.63
N LEU A 300 10.41 -2.62 -23.29
CA LEU A 300 9.55 -3.75 -22.94
C LEU A 300 9.43 -4.73 -24.12
N ASN A 301 9.19 -4.23 -25.33
CA ASN A 301 9.06 -5.04 -26.53
C ASN A 301 10.34 -5.84 -26.83
N GLN A 302 11.52 -5.26 -26.61
CA GLN A 302 12.79 -5.99 -26.76
C GLN A 302 12.88 -7.18 -25.79
N ARG A 303 12.51 -7.00 -24.52
CA ARG A 303 12.50 -8.06 -23.51
C ARG A 303 11.48 -9.15 -23.87
N ARG A 304 10.24 -8.76 -24.17
CA ARG A 304 9.17 -9.70 -24.51
C ARG A 304 9.47 -10.50 -25.76
N ALA A 305 10.05 -9.86 -26.78
CA ALA A 305 10.47 -10.55 -28.00
C ALA A 305 11.60 -11.57 -27.75
N ALA A 306 12.55 -11.28 -26.85
CA ALA A 306 13.59 -12.23 -26.45
C ALA A 306 13.00 -13.49 -25.77
N ASP A 307 11.87 -13.34 -25.07
CA ASP A 307 11.14 -14.43 -24.42
C ASP A 307 10.06 -15.05 -25.31
N ASN A 308 9.99 -14.70 -26.60
CA ASN A 308 8.96 -15.12 -27.56
C ASN A 308 7.52 -14.79 -27.09
N LEU A 309 7.34 -13.71 -26.37
CA LEU A 309 6.03 -13.21 -25.92
C LEU A 309 5.46 -12.19 -26.92
N PRO A 310 4.12 -12.05 -27.01
CA PRO A 310 3.48 -11.05 -27.87
C PRO A 310 3.94 -9.63 -27.53
N THR A 311 4.12 -8.81 -28.56
CA THR A 311 4.49 -7.40 -28.47
C THR A 311 3.47 -6.51 -29.16
N THR A 312 3.33 -5.27 -28.71
CA THR A 312 2.44 -4.27 -29.31
C THR A 312 2.98 -2.86 -29.13
N HIS A 313 2.24 -1.86 -29.63
CA HIS A 313 2.52 -0.44 -29.52
C HIS A 313 1.33 0.27 -28.88
N MET A 314 1.58 1.45 -28.34
CA MET A 314 0.51 2.34 -27.85
C MET A 314 0.11 3.31 -28.96
N TYR A 315 -1.20 3.47 -29.15
CA TYR A 315 -1.77 4.65 -29.81
C TYR A 315 -2.15 5.66 -28.74
N LEU A 316 -1.78 6.92 -28.92
CA LEU A 316 -1.98 7.99 -27.96
C LEU A 316 -2.56 9.24 -28.59
N GLY A 317 -3.66 9.72 -28.03
CA GLY A 317 -4.20 11.04 -28.28
C GLY A 317 -4.02 11.96 -27.08
N LEU A 318 -3.41 13.13 -27.29
CA LEU A 318 -3.33 14.20 -26.30
C LEU A 318 -4.15 15.39 -26.79
N HIS A 319 -4.96 15.97 -25.90
CA HIS A 319 -5.71 17.17 -26.18
C HIS A 319 -5.86 18.03 -24.93
N ILE A 320 -5.63 19.34 -25.07
CA ILE A 320 -5.87 20.27 -23.97
C ILE A 320 -7.24 20.95 -24.18
N GLY A 321 -8.02 21.05 -23.10
CA GLY A 321 -9.30 21.72 -23.14
C GLY A 321 -10.07 21.68 -21.85
N GLU A 322 -11.23 22.32 -21.87
CA GLU A 322 -12.15 22.33 -20.72
C GLU A 322 -12.97 21.05 -20.63
N MET A 323 -13.15 20.60 -19.41
CA MET A 323 -13.93 19.41 -19.07
C MET A 323 -14.52 19.52 -17.68
N PHE A 324 -15.41 18.60 -17.35
CA PHE A 324 -15.92 18.42 -15.98
C PHE A 324 -15.23 17.23 -15.33
N PHE A 325 -14.73 17.41 -14.11
CA PHE A 325 -14.10 16.40 -13.28
C PHE A 325 -14.92 16.20 -12.01
N GLY A 326 -15.45 14.99 -11.79
CA GLY A 326 -16.29 14.73 -10.62
C GLY A 326 -17.06 13.42 -10.67
N ASN A 327 -18.05 13.30 -9.77
CA ASN A 327 -18.86 12.11 -9.54
C ASN A 327 -20.00 11.98 -10.56
N ILE A 328 -19.91 10.96 -11.39
CA ILE A 328 -20.88 10.65 -12.45
C ILE A 328 -21.39 9.23 -12.24
N GLY A 329 -22.68 9.00 -12.39
CA GLY A 329 -23.24 7.67 -12.31
C GLY A 329 -24.64 7.60 -11.71
N SER A 330 -24.98 6.42 -11.14
CA SER A 330 -26.24 6.15 -10.48
C SER A 330 -26.14 6.36 -8.96
N GLN A 331 -27.23 6.11 -8.23
CA GLN A 331 -27.21 6.12 -6.76
C GLN A 331 -26.38 4.97 -6.18
N GLU A 332 -26.28 3.86 -6.90
CA GLU A 332 -25.60 2.64 -6.43
C GLU A 332 -24.15 2.52 -6.95
N ARG A 333 -23.83 3.25 -8.03
CA ARG A 333 -22.49 3.21 -8.63
C ARG A 333 -22.09 4.57 -9.17
N LEU A 334 -21.06 5.12 -8.58
CA LEU A 334 -20.40 6.35 -9.00
C LEU A 334 -19.04 6.04 -9.61
N ASP A 335 -18.65 6.84 -10.57
CA ASP A 335 -17.35 6.87 -11.20
C ASP A 335 -16.80 8.29 -11.07
N PHE A 336 -15.67 8.46 -10.44
CA PHE A 336 -14.99 9.75 -10.35
C PHE A 336 -14.12 9.90 -11.60
N THR A 337 -14.53 10.75 -12.52
CA THR A 337 -13.93 10.79 -13.87
C THR A 337 -14.08 12.15 -14.55
N ILE A 338 -13.45 12.29 -15.70
CA ILE A 338 -13.59 13.46 -16.57
C ILE A 338 -14.60 13.19 -17.67
N VAL A 339 -15.41 14.21 -18.01
CA VAL A 339 -16.32 14.21 -19.16
C VAL A 339 -16.34 15.57 -19.81
N GLY A 340 -16.51 15.61 -21.12
CA GLY A 340 -16.63 16.85 -21.89
C GLY A 340 -16.10 16.72 -23.30
N PRO A 341 -16.19 17.82 -24.08
CA PRO A 341 -15.70 17.85 -25.46
C PRO A 341 -14.23 17.46 -25.57
N ALA A 342 -13.36 17.93 -24.66
CA ALA A 342 -11.93 17.67 -24.68
C ALA A 342 -11.61 16.17 -24.57
N VAL A 343 -12.37 15.41 -23.75
CA VAL A 343 -12.20 13.95 -23.60
C VAL A 343 -12.57 13.24 -24.91
N ASN A 344 -13.67 13.66 -25.55
CA ASN A 344 -14.09 13.10 -26.83
C ASN A 344 -13.09 13.40 -27.94
N GLU A 345 -12.49 14.61 -27.95
CA GLU A 345 -11.46 14.96 -28.92
C GLU A 345 -10.20 14.12 -28.73
N ALA A 346 -9.70 13.97 -27.50
CA ALA A 346 -8.54 13.11 -27.20
C ALA A 346 -8.77 11.67 -27.69
N SER A 347 -9.96 11.11 -27.44
CA SER A 347 -10.33 9.77 -27.92
C SER A 347 -10.34 9.66 -29.43
N ARG A 348 -10.87 10.69 -30.14
CA ARG A 348 -10.86 10.72 -31.61
C ARG A 348 -9.44 10.85 -32.17
N ILE A 349 -8.59 11.68 -31.54
CA ILE A 349 -7.19 11.84 -31.92
C ILE A 349 -6.45 10.50 -31.77
N ALA A 350 -6.64 9.76 -30.65
CA ALA A 350 -6.08 8.43 -30.49
C ALA A 350 -6.53 7.46 -31.58
N ALA A 351 -7.82 7.45 -31.92
CA ALA A 351 -8.37 6.62 -32.99
C ALA A 351 -7.79 6.95 -34.38
N MET A 352 -7.35 8.19 -34.61
CA MET A 352 -6.73 8.60 -35.86
C MET A 352 -5.29 8.10 -36.02
N CYS A 353 -4.59 7.72 -34.95
CA CYS A 353 -3.20 7.28 -35.00
C CYS A 353 -3.00 6.17 -36.03
N ARG A 354 -3.89 5.17 -36.07
CA ARG A 354 -3.81 4.06 -37.03
C ARG A 354 -3.91 4.53 -38.47
N SER A 355 -4.80 5.45 -38.79
CA SER A 355 -5.00 5.96 -40.15
C SER A 355 -3.90 6.93 -40.59
N ALA A 356 -3.26 7.60 -39.62
CA ALA A 356 -2.16 8.52 -39.85
C ALA A 356 -0.77 7.83 -39.88
N ASP A 357 -0.74 6.53 -39.60
CA ASP A 357 0.52 5.74 -39.44
C ASP A 357 1.47 6.38 -38.40
N GLN A 358 0.88 6.83 -37.29
CA GLN A 358 1.57 7.45 -36.17
C GLN A 358 1.22 6.74 -34.87
N THR A 359 2.15 6.71 -33.91
CA THR A 359 1.92 6.14 -32.56
C THR A 359 1.29 7.18 -31.63
N MET A 360 1.51 8.46 -31.86
CA MET A 360 0.94 9.54 -31.04
C MET A 360 0.56 10.76 -31.88
N LEU A 361 -0.55 11.40 -31.51
CA LEU A 361 -1.07 12.62 -32.08
C LEU A 361 -1.52 13.57 -30.97
N TRP A 362 -1.41 14.89 -31.20
CA TRP A 362 -1.90 15.90 -30.27
C TRP A 362 -2.51 17.11 -31.03
N TYR A 363 -3.46 17.76 -30.32
CA TYR A 363 -4.13 18.95 -30.81
C TYR A 363 -4.46 19.93 -29.69
#